data_b8ae00045bc43be4e3786a424b04134f
#
_entry.id   b8ae00045bc43be4e3786a424b04134f
#
_cell.length_a   1.000
_cell.length_b   1.000
_cell.length_c   1.000
_cell.angle_alpha   90.00
_cell.angle_beta   90.00
_cell.angle_gamma   90.00
#
_symmetry.space_group_name_H-M   'P 1'
#
loop_
_entity.id
_entity.type
_entity.pdbx_description
1 polymer ?
#
loop_
_entity_poly.entity_id
_entity_poly.type
_entity_poly.pdbx_seq_one_letter_code
_entity_poly.pdbx_strand_id
1 'polypeptide(L)'
;MSIFDKLRNQLTPQAPAPKNPETTGKKETFTFADLPESLAQLQALPEAALTSPFQTAALTVCALCAYGAEPTVGIEMLNWLKGPRPLTNYEISFLKDRFREGIHVPFSYFAGATPENDYIPARPLTITIEAGPYADANPGYKKLHIRSGGADNPREIVLRQKGDGQWLLWDQFLMVGIRKSKSEDPWA
;
A
#
# COMPACT_ATOMS: atom_id res chain seq x y z
N MET A 1 24.19 57.24 7.42
CA MET A 1 23.51 55.95 7.54
C MET A 1 24.53 54.84 7.36
N SER A 2 24.79 54.08 8.38
CA SER A 2 25.72 52.97 8.35
C SER A 2 25.17 51.81 7.52
N ILE A 3 26.08 51.07 6.86
CA ILE A 3 25.74 49.85 6.09
C ILE A 3 24.97 48.85 6.99
N PHE A 4 25.18 48.89 8.30
CA PHE A 4 24.49 48.06 9.27
C PHE A 4 23.04 48.43 9.51
N ASP A 5 22.65 49.69 9.27
CA ASP A 5 21.25 50.11 9.37
C ASP A 5 20.40 49.62 8.17
N LYS A 6 21.02 49.47 6.99
CA LYS A 6 20.38 48.87 5.83
C LYS A 6 20.16 47.36 5.97
N LEU A 7 21.06 46.66 6.67
CA LEU A 7 20.92 45.23 6.95
C LEU A 7 19.86 44.97 8.03
N ARG A 8 19.70 45.84 9.00
CA ARG A 8 18.70 45.69 10.06
C ARG A 8 17.29 45.84 9.57
N ASN A 9 17.07 46.66 8.53
CA ASN A 9 15.74 46.83 7.88
C ASN A 9 15.36 45.70 6.91
N GLN A 10 16.28 44.79 6.56
CA GLN A 10 15.98 43.62 5.75
C GLN A 10 15.71 42.35 6.58
N LEU A 11 15.94 42.42 7.90
CA LEU A 11 15.60 41.37 8.85
C LEU A 11 14.26 41.70 9.54
N THR A 12 13.20 41.89 8.74
CA THR A 12 11.86 41.71 9.28
C THR A 12 11.70 40.25 9.65
N PRO A 13 11.22 39.92 10.85
CA PRO A 13 10.89 38.55 11.18
C PRO A 13 9.85 38.09 10.17
N GLN A 14 10.22 37.19 9.30
CA GLN A 14 9.28 36.53 8.42
C GLN A 14 8.28 35.82 9.32
N ALA A 15 7.01 36.25 9.24
CA ALA A 15 5.95 35.57 9.94
C ALA A 15 6.08 34.06 9.67
N PRO A 16 5.92 33.19 10.68
CA PRO A 16 6.01 31.76 10.45
C PRO A 16 5.06 31.43 9.30
N ALA A 17 5.59 30.75 8.29
CA ALA A 17 4.79 30.27 7.17
C ALA A 17 3.52 29.62 7.73
N PRO A 18 2.34 29.88 7.18
CA PRO A 18 1.13 29.26 7.66
C PRO A 18 1.38 27.77 7.71
N LYS A 19 1.27 27.18 8.90
CA LYS A 19 1.24 25.73 9.06
C LYS A 19 0.11 25.29 8.15
N ASN A 20 0.46 24.62 7.06
CA ASN A 20 -0.52 23.96 6.21
C ASN A 20 -1.46 23.22 7.15
N PRO A 21 -2.79 23.39 7.07
CA PRO A 21 -3.70 22.60 7.89
C PRO A 21 -3.28 21.15 7.65
N GLU A 22 -3.06 20.41 8.74
CA GLU A 22 -2.89 18.97 8.69
C GLU A 22 -4.10 18.43 7.92
N THR A 23 -3.94 18.24 6.63
CA THR A 23 -4.88 17.49 5.82
C THR A 23 -4.74 16.07 6.35
N THR A 24 -5.56 15.74 7.34
CA THR A 24 -5.79 14.36 7.75
C THR A 24 -6.19 13.63 6.49
N GLY A 25 -5.23 12.91 5.90
CA GLY A 25 -5.44 12.21 4.64
C GLY A 25 -6.61 11.25 4.81
N LYS A 26 -7.47 11.13 3.78
CA LYS A 26 -8.59 10.19 3.81
C LYS A 26 -8.08 8.79 4.12
N LYS A 27 -8.71 8.11 5.08
CA LYS A 27 -8.42 6.72 5.46
C LYS A 27 -9.66 5.86 5.22
N GLU A 28 -9.44 4.66 4.71
CA GLU A 28 -10.49 3.65 4.61
C GLU A 28 -9.98 2.34 5.22
N THR A 29 -10.84 1.67 5.96
CA THR A 29 -10.54 0.40 6.62
C THR A 29 -11.43 -0.69 6.06
N PHE A 30 -10.83 -1.81 5.72
CA PHE A 30 -11.50 -3.00 5.18
C PHE A 30 -11.31 -4.17 6.14
N THR A 31 -12.34 -5.01 6.23
CA THR A 31 -12.33 -6.17 7.12
C THR A 31 -12.77 -7.41 6.33
N PHE A 32 -11.95 -8.45 6.40
CA PHE A 32 -12.21 -9.73 5.75
C PHE A 32 -12.35 -10.82 6.81
N ALA A 33 -13.37 -11.64 6.72
CA ALA A 33 -13.51 -12.82 7.54
C ALA A 33 -12.40 -13.82 7.22
N ASP A 34 -12.21 -14.09 5.92
CA ASP A 34 -11.16 -14.95 5.37
C ASP A 34 -10.57 -14.33 4.11
N LEU A 35 -9.35 -14.74 3.74
CA LEU A 35 -8.72 -14.34 2.50
C LEU A 35 -9.29 -15.17 1.33
N PRO A 36 -9.49 -14.55 0.15
CA PRO A 36 -9.93 -15.28 -1.02
C PRO A 36 -8.84 -16.26 -1.50
N GLU A 37 -9.22 -17.49 -1.77
CA GLU A 37 -8.35 -18.58 -2.26
C GLU A 37 -8.49 -18.82 -3.76
N SER A 38 -9.34 -18.05 -4.45
CA SER A 38 -9.54 -18.10 -5.89
C SER A 38 -9.98 -16.75 -6.44
N LEU A 39 -9.76 -16.52 -7.74
CA LEU A 39 -10.25 -15.32 -8.42
C LEU A 39 -11.77 -15.14 -8.25
N ALA A 40 -12.53 -16.22 -8.32
CA ALA A 40 -13.98 -16.18 -8.14
C ALA A 40 -14.38 -15.69 -6.74
N GLN A 41 -13.67 -16.13 -5.70
CA GLN A 41 -13.90 -15.65 -4.34
C GLN A 41 -13.51 -14.16 -4.19
N LEU A 42 -12.39 -13.73 -4.80
CA LEU A 42 -12.00 -12.32 -4.82
C LEU A 42 -13.09 -11.46 -5.48
N GLN A 43 -13.60 -11.89 -6.62
CA GLN A 43 -14.65 -11.19 -7.39
C GLN A 43 -16.01 -11.18 -6.66
N ALA A 44 -16.24 -12.07 -5.73
CA ALA A 44 -17.46 -12.12 -4.92
C ALA A 44 -17.44 -11.14 -3.74
N LEU A 45 -16.29 -10.54 -3.42
CA LEU A 45 -16.19 -9.54 -2.37
C LEU A 45 -16.85 -8.22 -2.78
N PRO A 46 -17.49 -7.48 -1.86
CA PRO A 46 -18.07 -6.16 -2.16
C PRO A 46 -17.07 -5.18 -2.76
N GLU A 47 -15.82 -5.26 -2.35
CA GLU A 47 -14.70 -4.42 -2.82
C GLU A 47 -14.38 -4.67 -4.30
N ALA A 48 -14.79 -5.79 -4.88
CA ALA A 48 -14.57 -6.15 -6.28
C ALA A 48 -15.33 -5.26 -7.28
N ALA A 49 -16.21 -4.40 -6.80
CA ALA A 49 -16.81 -3.33 -7.62
C ALA A 49 -15.76 -2.35 -8.15
N LEU A 50 -14.60 -2.22 -7.46
CA LEU A 50 -13.45 -1.36 -7.82
C LEU A 50 -13.84 0.10 -8.07
N THR A 51 -14.88 0.59 -7.41
CA THR A 51 -15.38 1.97 -7.55
C THR A 51 -14.55 2.98 -6.75
N SER A 52 -13.69 2.49 -5.87
CA SER A 52 -12.76 3.28 -5.06
C SER A 52 -11.34 2.73 -5.20
N PRO A 53 -10.32 3.60 -5.29
CA PRO A 53 -8.93 3.17 -5.30
C PRO A 53 -8.53 2.42 -4.02
N PHE A 54 -9.18 2.70 -2.90
CA PHE A 54 -8.95 2.02 -1.63
C PHE A 54 -9.38 0.55 -1.69
N GLN A 55 -10.51 0.24 -2.34
CA GLN A 55 -10.96 -1.14 -2.56
C GLN A 55 -9.91 -1.93 -3.34
N THR A 56 -9.44 -1.41 -4.46
CA THR A 56 -8.42 -2.07 -5.29
C THR A 56 -7.11 -2.28 -4.52
N ALA A 57 -6.71 -1.30 -3.70
CA ALA A 57 -5.53 -1.43 -2.86
C ALA A 57 -5.68 -2.56 -1.82
N ALA A 58 -6.83 -2.67 -1.15
CA ALA A 58 -7.12 -3.74 -0.20
C ALA A 58 -7.09 -5.12 -0.88
N LEU A 59 -7.76 -5.25 -2.03
CA LEU A 59 -7.78 -6.50 -2.80
C LEU A 59 -6.39 -6.88 -3.34
N THR A 60 -5.53 -5.90 -3.62
CA THR A 60 -4.14 -6.17 -4.03
C THR A 60 -3.38 -6.89 -2.92
N VAL A 61 -3.56 -6.49 -1.67
CA VAL A 61 -2.93 -7.19 -0.54
C VAL A 61 -3.48 -8.62 -0.40
N CYS A 62 -4.79 -8.81 -0.56
CA CYS A 62 -5.39 -10.16 -0.59
C CYS A 62 -4.79 -11.03 -1.71
N ALA A 63 -4.62 -10.47 -2.92
CA ALA A 63 -4.02 -11.17 -4.05
C ALA A 63 -2.55 -11.53 -3.81
N LEU A 64 -1.79 -10.67 -3.13
CA LEU A 64 -0.40 -10.96 -2.73
C LEU A 64 -0.35 -12.07 -1.67
N CYS A 65 -1.27 -12.10 -0.72
CA CYS A 65 -1.40 -13.22 0.23
C CYS A 65 -1.70 -14.54 -0.50
N ALA A 66 -2.62 -14.51 -1.46
CA ALA A 66 -2.94 -15.68 -2.29
C ALA A 66 -1.73 -16.14 -3.10
N TYR A 67 -0.92 -15.22 -3.63
CA TYR A 67 0.33 -15.54 -4.33
C TYR A 67 1.30 -16.33 -3.42
N GLY A 68 1.42 -15.96 -2.15
CA GLY A 68 2.27 -16.66 -1.20
C GLY A 68 1.84 -18.12 -0.96
N ALA A 69 0.53 -18.39 -1.02
CA ALA A 69 -0.03 -19.73 -0.87
C ALA A 69 0.03 -20.53 -2.19
N GLU A 70 -0.41 -19.92 -3.30
CA GLU A 70 -0.47 -20.51 -4.63
C GLU A 70 -0.16 -19.41 -5.67
N PRO A 71 1.07 -19.37 -6.23
CA PRO A 71 1.49 -18.32 -7.14
C PRO A 71 0.60 -18.14 -8.38
N THR A 72 0.07 -19.23 -8.92
CA THR A 72 -0.83 -19.18 -10.09
C THR A 72 -2.10 -18.40 -9.78
N VAL A 73 -2.71 -18.68 -8.64
CA VAL A 73 -3.92 -17.99 -8.18
C VAL A 73 -3.63 -16.51 -7.92
N GLY A 74 -2.51 -16.20 -7.26
CA GLY A 74 -2.12 -14.82 -7.02
C GLY A 74 -1.89 -14.02 -8.31
N ILE A 75 -1.28 -14.64 -9.33
CA ILE A 75 -1.09 -14.03 -10.65
C ILE A 75 -2.44 -13.76 -11.33
N GLU A 76 -3.37 -14.70 -11.29
CA GLU A 76 -4.72 -14.51 -11.85
C GLU A 76 -5.43 -13.32 -11.20
N MET A 77 -5.41 -13.25 -9.88
CA MET A 77 -6.01 -12.14 -9.12
C MET A 77 -5.35 -10.79 -9.45
N LEU A 78 -4.01 -10.74 -9.45
CA LEU A 78 -3.26 -9.52 -9.77
C LEU A 78 -3.53 -9.07 -11.21
N ASN A 79 -3.58 -9.99 -12.17
CA ASN A 79 -3.88 -9.67 -13.55
C ASN A 79 -5.31 -9.10 -13.69
N TRP A 80 -6.26 -9.66 -12.96
CA TRP A 80 -7.63 -9.12 -12.95
C TRP A 80 -7.65 -7.69 -12.37
N LEU A 81 -6.94 -7.42 -11.27
CA LEU A 81 -6.83 -6.10 -10.66
C LEU A 81 -6.10 -5.10 -11.57
N LYS A 82 -5.14 -5.55 -12.38
CA LYS A 82 -4.41 -4.72 -13.36
C LYS A 82 -5.20 -4.49 -14.65
N GLY A 83 -6.21 -5.30 -14.92
CA GLY A 83 -7.11 -5.16 -16.08
C GLY A 83 -6.37 -5.26 -17.41
N PRO A 84 -6.43 -4.21 -18.28
CA PRO A 84 -5.87 -4.28 -19.62
C PRO A 84 -4.34 -4.34 -19.68
N ARG A 85 -3.67 -4.18 -18.55
CA ARG A 85 -2.20 -4.21 -18.42
C ARG A 85 -1.77 -5.29 -17.43
N PRO A 86 -1.80 -6.57 -17.81
CA PRO A 86 -1.43 -7.68 -16.94
C PRO A 86 0.05 -7.58 -16.50
N LEU A 87 0.43 -8.40 -15.53
CA LEU A 87 1.81 -8.51 -15.06
C LEU A 87 2.75 -8.85 -16.21
N THR A 88 3.84 -8.12 -16.30
CA THR A 88 4.96 -8.42 -17.20
C THR A 88 5.80 -9.56 -16.65
N ASN A 89 6.62 -10.20 -17.50
CA ASN A 89 7.57 -11.21 -17.05
C ASN A 89 8.54 -10.69 -15.99
N TYR A 90 8.89 -9.40 -16.07
CA TYR A 90 9.73 -8.74 -15.07
C TYR A 90 9.02 -8.66 -13.71
N GLU A 91 7.77 -8.21 -13.68
CA GLU A 91 6.97 -8.13 -12.44
C GLU A 91 6.74 -9.51 -11.83
N ILE A 92 6.49 -10.53 -12.65
CA ILE A 92 6.36 -11.93 -12.18
C ILE A 92 7.68 -12.42 -11.57
N SER A 93 8.81 -12.16 -12.23
CA SER A 93 10.13 -12.53 -11.71
C SER A 93 10.46 -11.80 -10.41
N PHE A 94 10.12 -10.52 -10.33
CA PHE A 94 10.27 -9.72 -9.12
C PHE A 94 9.45 -10.30 -7.95
N LEU A 95 8.18 -10.63 -8.17
CA LEU A 95 7.34 -11.26 -7.14
C LEU A 95 7.94 -12.59 -6.69
N LYS A 96 8.35 -13.44 -7.63
CA LYS A 96 8.99 -14.73 -7.33
C LYS A 96 10.22 -14.57 -6.43
N ASP A 97 11.05 -13.57 -6.70
CA ASP A 97 12.25 -13.31 -5.89
C ASP A 97 11.89 -12.78 -4.50
N ARG A 98 10.94 -11.86 -4.40
CA ARG A 98 10.51 -11.31 -3.11
C ARG A 98 9.85 -12.36 -2.22
N PHE A 99 9.00 -13.21 -2.78
CA PHE A 99 8.35 -14.29 -2.03
C PHE A 99 9.29 -15.42 -1.61
N ARG A 100 10.41 -15.58 -2.29
CA ARG A 100 11.48 -16.50 -1.85
C ARG A 100 12.09 -16.05 -0.52
N GLU A 101 12.12 -14.74 -0.27
CA GLU A 101 12.69 -14.15 0.94
C GLU A 101 11.67 -14.06 2.10
N GLY A 102 10.36 -14.09 1.81
CA GLY A 102 9.35 -14.02 2.87
C GLY A 102 7.91 -14.03 2.38
N ILE A 103 7.23 -15.15 2.57
CA ILE A 103 5.79 -15.29 2.31
C ILE A 103 4.94 -14.46 3.28
N HIS A 104 5.50 -14.06 4.44
CA HIS A 104 4.85 -13.27 5.46
C HIS A 104 4.63 -11.80 5.07
N VAL A 105 5.37 -11.29 4.08
CA VAL A 105 5.39 -9.86 3.75
C VAL A 105 3.99 -9.28 3.53
N PRO A 106 3.09 -9.84 2.70
CA PRO A 106 1.76 -9.28 2.52
C PRO A 106 0.88 -9.35 3.78
N PHE A 107 1.09 -10.31 4.67
CA PHE A 107 0.38 -10.40 5.93
C PHE A 107 0.72 -9.25 6.90
N SER A 108 1.90 -8.67 6.76
CA SER A 108 2.37 -7.55 7.58
C SER A 108 1.50 -6.30 7.50
N TYR A 109 0.63 -6.20 6.50
CA TYR A 109 -0.28 -5.08 6.29
C TYR A 109 -1.59 -5.20 7.04
N PHE A 110 -1.90 -6.36 7.60
CA PHE A 110 -3.07 -6.55 8.45
C PHE A 110 -2.78 -6.18 9.89
N ALA A 111 -3.81 -5.65 10.57
CA ALA A 111 -3.70 -5.25 11.97
C ALA A 111 -3.23 -6.41 12.86
N GLY A 112 -2.33 -6.11 13.79
CA GLY A 112 -1.78 -7.07 14.74
C GLY A 112 -0.62 -7.92 14.22
N ALA A 113 -0.32 -7.90 12.93
CA ALA A 113 0.81 -8.63 12.35
C ALA A 113 2.11 -7.87 12.57
N THR A 114 3.05 -8.44 13.32
CA THR A 114 4.35 -7.85 13.66
C THR A 114 5.47 -8.88 13.54
N PRO A 115 6.74 -8.47 13.45
CA PRO A 115 7.87 -9.41 13.46
C PRO A 115 7.88 -10.33 14.68
N GLU A 116 7.46 -9.82 15.84
CA GLU A 116 7.49 -10.54 17.14
C GLU A 116 6.50 -11.70 17.19
N ASN A 117 5.41 -11.63 16.42
CA ASN A 117 4.41 -12.71 16.33
C ASN A 117 4.41 -13.43 14.98
N ASP A 118 5.53 -13.37 14.26
CA ASP A 118 5.71 -13.98 12.92
C ASP A 118 4.63 -13.56 11.93
N TYR A 119 4.21 -12.30 12.02
CA TYR A 119 3.19 -11.69 11.17
C TYR A 119 1.85 -12.39 11.15
N ILE A 120 1.47 -13.01 12.28
CA ILE A 120 0.12 -13.56 12.46
C ILE A 120 -0.85 -12.40 12.71
N PRO A 121 -1.77 -12.10 11.80
CA PRO A 121 -2.69 -10.98 11.97
C PRO A 121 -3.79 -11.28 13.01
N ALA A 122 -4.33 -10.20 13.59
CA ALA A 122 -5.54 -10.31 14.41
C ALA A 122 -6.75 -10.69 13.55
N ARG A 123 -7.75 -11.31 14.16
CA ARG A 123 -9.02 -11.67 13.53
C ARG A 123 -10.15 -10.75 14.05
N PRO A 124 -11.06 -10.28 13.19
CA PRO A 124 -11.07 -10.42 11.72
C PRO A 124 -9.92 -9.70 11.07
N LEU A 125 -9.54 -10.11 9.86
CA LEU A 125 -8.43 -9.50 9.09
C LEU A 125 -8.79 -8.07 8.72
N THR A 126 -8.05 -7.10 9.26
CA THR A 126 -8.36 -5.68 9.08
C THR A 126 -7.17 -4.94 8.48
N ILE A 127 -7.39 -4.18 7.43
CA ILE A 127 -6.38 -3.37 6.75
C ILE A 127 -6.86 -1.93 6.63
N THR A 128 -5.99 -0.97 6.95
CA THR A 128 -6.26 0.46 6.82
C THR A 128 -5.35 1.06 5.74
N ILE A 129 -5.96 1.78 4.81
CA ILE A 129 -5.29 2.40 3.66
C ILE A 129 -5.47 3.90 3.76
N GLU A 130 -4.40 4.65 3.51
CA GLU A 130 -4.34 6.10 3.70
C GLU A 130 -4.01 6.82 2.40
N ALA A 131 -4.68 7.94 2.15
CA ALA A 131 -4.32 8.90 1.11
C ALA A 131 -3.49 10.03 1.75
N GLY A 132 -2.26 10.20 1.30
CA GLY A 132 -1.42 11.32 1.73
C GLY A 132 -1.77 12.64 1.00
N PRO A 133 -1.10 13.75 1.35
CA PRO A 133 -1.38 15.08 0.78
C PRO A 133 -1.14 15.15 -0.74
N TYR A 134 -0.34 14.27 -1.31
CA TYR A 134 -0.02 14.21 -2.74
C TYR A 134 -0.68 13.02 -3.44
N ALA A 135 -1.75 12.45 -2.85
CA ALA A 135 -2.43 11.29 -3.41
C ALA A 135 -2.98 11.53 -4.82
N ASP A 136 -3.40 12.75 -5.12
CA ASP A 136 -4.02 13.18 -6.37
C ASP A 136 -3.07 14.04 -7.25
N ALA A 137 -1.77 13.99 -7.04
CA ALA A 137 -0.80 14.83 -7.76
C ALA A 137 -0.81 14.58 -9.29
N ASN A 138 -1.14 13.38 -9.73
CA ASN A 138 -1.21 13.01 -11.13
C ASN A 138 -2.67 12.73 -11.53
N PRO A 139 -3.26 13.49 -12.48
CA PRO A 139 -4.63 13.25 -12.94
C PRO A 139 -4.86 11.80 -13.41
N GLY A 140 -5.95 11.19 -12.98
CA GLY A 140 -6.29 9.80 -13.30
C GLY A 140 -5.52 8.74 -12.52
N TYR A 141 -4.61 9.14 -11.64
CA TYR A 141 -3.87 8.25 -10.74
C TYR A 141 -4.18 8.59 -9.29
N LYS A 142 -4.10 7.57 -8.44
CA LYS A 142 -4.21 7.71 -6.98
C LYS A 142 -3.05 6.99 -6.32
N LYS A 143 -2.26 7.75 -5.56
CA LYS A 143 -1.19 7.21 -4.73
C LYS A 143 -1.70 7.02 -3.31
N LEU A 144 -1.68 5.79 -2.84
CA LEU A 144 -2.12 5.41 -1.50
C LEU A 144 -0.95 4.80 -0.72
N HIS A 145 -1.12 4.74 0.59
CA HIS A 145 -0.12 4.22 1.51
C HIS A 145 -0.75 3.21 2.47
N ILE A 146 -0.03 2.15 2.76
CA ILE A 146 -0.46 1.11 3.69
C ILE A 146 0.65 0.89 4.71
N ARG A 147 0.31 0.96 5.99
CA ARG A 147 1.25 0.68 7.08
C ARG A 147 1.47 -0.82 7.21
N SER A 148 2.73 -1.19 7.39
CA SER A 148 3.14 -2.56 7.71
C SER A 148 3.62 -2.62 9.15
N GLY A 149 3.31 -3.68 9.88
CA GLY A 149 3.89 -3.95 11.19
C GLY A 149 5.41 -4.21 11.15
N GLY A 150 5.96 -4.46 9.96
CA GLY A 150 7.37 -4.74 9.75
C GLY A 150 8.18 -3.61 9.12
N ALA A 151 7.64 -2.38 9.03
CA ALA A 151 8.33 -1.25 8.43
C ALA A 151 8.06 0.06 9.18
N ASP A 152 9.06 0.93 9.25
CA ASP A 152 8.93 2.21 9.94
C ASP A 152 8.08 3.21 9.15
N ASN A 153 8.16 3.16 7.84
CA ASN A 153 7.37 4.00 6.94
C ASN A 153 6.32 3.18 6.18
N PRO A 154 5.15 3.74 5.87
CA PRO A 154 4.15 3.07 5.06
C PRO A 154 4.68 2.78 3.65
N ARG A 155 4.11 1.77 3.00
CA ARG A 155 4.45 1.38 1.63
C ARG A 155 3.43 1.94 0.66
N GLU A 156 3.92 2.29 -0.51
CA GLU A 156 3.16 2.95 -1.57
C GLU A 156 2.48 1.93 -2.49
N ILE A 157 1.29 2.27 -2.91
CA ILE A 157 0.56 1.60 -4.00
C ILE A 157 -0.06 2.66 -4.90
N VAL A 158 -0.02 2.46 -6.20
CA VAL A 158 -0.53 3.38 -7.20
C VAL A 158 -1.68 2.74 -7.97
N LEU A 159 -2.81 3.41 -8.00
CA LEU A 159 -4.01 2.99 -8.72
C LEU A 159 -4.25 3.94 -9.90
N ARG A 160 -4.86 3.42 -10.96
CA ARG A 160 -5.25 4.20 -12.14
C ARG A 160 -6.74 4.07 -12.40
N GLN A 161 -7.38 5.20 -12.62
CA GLN A 161 -8.78 5.21 -13.01
C GLN A 161 -8.95 4.90 -14.49
N LYS A 162 -9.84 3.98 -14.79
CA LYS A 162 -10.28 3.64 -16.14
C LYS A 162 -11.44 4.56 -16.55
N GLY A 163 -11.70 4.65 -17.85
CA GLY A 163 -12.74 5.54 -18.40
C GLY A 163 -14.18 5.22 -17.94
N ASP A 164 -14.44 4.01 -17.46
CA ASP A 164 -15.72 3.58 -16.88
C ASP A 164 -15.83 3.89 -15.37
N GLY A 165 -14.81 4.52 -14.79
CA GLY A 165 -14.76 4.90 -13.38
C GLY A 165 -14.12 3.87 -12.45
N GLN A 166 -13.83 2.65 -12.92
CA GLN A 166 -13.14 1.66 -12.12
C GLN A 166 -11.70 2.07 -11.83
N TRP A 167 -11.21 1.71 -10.63
CA TRP A 167 -9.83 1.89 -10.23
C TRP A 167 -9.08 0.57 -10.32
N LEU A 168 -7.99 0.55 -11.08
CA LEU A 168 -7.18 -0.63 -11.33
C LEU A 168 -5.78 -0.47 -10.73
N LEU A 169 -5.13 -1.58 -10.43
CA LEU A 169 -3.76 -1.60 -9.96
C LEU A 169 -2.82 -1.14 -11.07
N TRP A 170 -2.08 -0.06 -10.82
CA TRP A 170 -1.04 0.42 -11.72
C TRP A 170 0.33 -0.10 -11.32
N ASP A 171 0.73 0.15 -10.07
CA ASP A 171 2.03 -0.25 -9.52
C ASP A 171 1.94 -0.46 -8.00
N GLN A 172 2.87 -1.22 -7.42
CA GLN A 172 2.92 -1.46 -5.99
C GLN A 172 4.36 -1.64 -5.49
N PHE A 173 4.64 -1.12 -4.31
CA PHE A 173 5.93 -1.21 -3.63
C PHE A 173 5.81 -1.94 -2.29
N LEU A 174 4.82 -2.83 -2.19
CA LEU A 174 4.44 -3.51 -0.95
C LEU A 174 5.42 -4.62 -0.54
N MET A 175 6.18 -5.16 -1.51
CA MET A 175 7.02 -6.35 -1.28
C MET A 175 8.46 -6.03 -0.89
N VAL A 176 8.77 -4.77 -0.54
CA VAL A 176 10.16 -4.35 -0.24
C VAL A 176 10.29 -3.72 1.14
N GLY A 177 11.44 -3.97 1.77
CA GLY A 177 11.82 -3.32 3.02
C GLY A 177 10.95 -3.69 4.22
N ILE A 178 10.39 -4.88 4.27
CA ILE A 178 9.70 -5.45 5.43
C ILE A 178 10.69 -6.31 6.20
N ARG A 179 10.77 -6.09 7.52
CA ARG A 179 11.66 -6.86 8.40
C ARG A 179 11.28 -8.35 8.38
N LYS A 180 12.28 -9.20 8.58
CA LYS A 180 12.05 -10.65 8.76
C LYS A 180 11.23 -10.89 10.03
N SER A 181 10.51 -11.99 10.05
CA SER A 181 9.87 -12.46 11.26
C SER A 181 10.93 -12.86 12.30
N LYS A 182 10.58 -12.79 13.57
CA LYS A 182 11.52 -13.15 14.65
C LYS A 182 12.02 -14.57 14.54
N SER A 183 11.16 -15.51 14.15
CA SER A 183 11.55 -16.92 13.96
C SER A 183 12.52 -17.14 12.79
N GLU A 184 12.56 -16.24 11.81
CA GLU A 184 13.44 -16.31 10.62
C GLU A 184 14.70 -15.44 10.76
N ASP A 185 14.79 -14.62 11.81
CA ASP A 185 15.94 -13.76 12.07
C ASP A 185 17.00 -14.51 12.88
N PRO A 186 18.16 -14.86 12.27
CA PRO A 186 19.22 -15.57 12.97
C PRO A 186 19.88 -14.77 14.11
N TRP A 187 19.54 -13.49 14.23
CA TRP A 187 20.07 -12.59 15.24
C TRP A 187 19.02 -12.16 16.31
N ALA A 188 17.80 -12.71 16.25
CA ALA A 188 16.72 -12.39 17.20
C ALA A 188 16.90 -13.00 18.58
#